data_704ffb5be140604eb4b89e80c19e2508
#
_entry.id   704ffb5be140604eb4b89e80c19e2508
#
_cell.length_a   1.000
_cell.length_b   1.000
_cell.length_c   1.000
_cell.angle_alpha   90.00
_cell.angle_beta   90.00
_cell.angle_gamma   90.00
#
_symmetry.space_group_name_H-M   'P 1'
#
loop_
_entity.id
_entity.type
_entity.pdbx_description
1 polymer ?
#
loop_
_entity_poly.entity_id
_entity_poly.type
_entity_poly.pdbx_seq_one_letter_code
_entity_poly.pdbx_strand_id
1 'polypeptide(L)'
;MPAFARTIGIDYSGAETPTASLKGLRVYLTEGGAVSTEVPPPPSLRKYWTRRGIAEWLVERLAEDVPTLVGIDHGFSFPLRYFEVHGLLPDWPAFLDDFQRHWPTDEDHTYVDFIRDGSFGHGAARQGNARWQRLTEQRAGGAKSVFHFDVQGSVAKSTHAGIPGLRFLRQRLGPRVHFWPFDGWEVPSGRSAIAEVYPALWSRGFARDGRTSDQHDAFSIATWLAMADRDGSLATFLRPRLSAPERTVAQVEGWILGLAGALDSSGTASMVEDRGAGNSLH
;
A
#
# COMPACT_ATOMS: atom_id res chain seq x y z
N MET A 1 -0.39 23.25 -8.81
CA MET A 1 0.76 22.49 -9.34
C MET A 1 0.80 21.16 -8.59
N PRO A 2 1.16 20.05 -9.23
CA PRO A 2 1.35 18.77 -8.54
C PRO A 2 2.30 18.90 -7.35
N ALA A 3 2.02 18.17 -6.27
CA ALA A 3 2.87 18.15 -5.08
C ALA A 3 4.06 17.20 -5.23
N PHE A 4 3.93 16.21 -6.12
CA PHE A 4 4.95 15.19 -6.37
C PHE A 4 5.41 15.24 -7.84
N ALA A 5 6.71 15.20 -8.05
CA ALA A 5 7.30 15.12 -9.39
C ALA A 5 7.28 13.69 -9.95
N ARG A 6 7.18 12.70 -9.05
CA ARG A 6 7.21 11.27 -9.37
C ARG A 6 6.16 10.52 -8.57
N THR A 7 5.50 9.54 -9.20
CA THR A 7 4.67 8.56 -8.50
C THR A 7 5.12 7.15 -8.82
N ILE A 8 5.10 6.27 -7.83
CA ILE A 8 5.49 4.87 -7.95
C ILE A 8 4.33 4.01 -7.47
N GLY A 9 3.94 3.02 -8.27
CA GLY A 9 2.95 2.02 -7.93
C GLY A 9 3.60 0.65 -7.81
N ILE A 10 3.34 -0.04 -6.71
CA ILE A 10 3.89 -1.36 -6.42
C ILE A 10 2.75 -2.33 -6.11
N ASP A 11 2.59 -3.34 -6.97
CA ASP A 11 1.86 -4.55 -6.61
C ASP A 11 2.82 -5.46 -5.83
N TYR A 12 2.41 -5.80 -4.61
CA TYR A 12 3.21 -6.58 -3.69
C TYR A 12 2.69 -8.01 -3.56
N SER A 13 2.38 -8.64 -4.70
CA SER A 13 1.85 -10.00 -4.76
C SER A 13 2.95 -11.05 -4.67
N GLY A 14 2.93 -11.81 -3.58
CA GLY A 14 3.87 -12.89 -3.33
C GLY A 14 4.60 -12.76 -1.99
N ALA A 15 4.70 -13.88 -1.29
CA ALA A 15 5.19 -13.94 0.09
C ALA A 15 6.25 -15.03 0.30
N GLU A 16 6.94 -15.39 -0.77
CA GLU A 16 8.11 -16.28 -0.72
C GLU A 16 9.28 -15.63 0.03
N THR A 17 10.44 -16.26 0.04
CA THR A 17 11.63 -15.72 0.70
C THR A 17 11.98 -14.31 0.20
N PRO A 18 12.63 -13.46 0.99
CA PRO A 18 12.90 -12.07 0.63
C PRO A 18 13.75 -11.91 -0.62
N THR A 19 14.50 -12.95 -0.98
CA THR A 19 15.39 -12.99 -2.14
C THR A 19 14.83 -13.80 -3.32
N ALA A 20 13.62 -14.37 -3.21
CA ALA A 20 12.97 -15.08 -4.31
C ALA A 20 12.56 -14.11 -5.42
N SER A 21 12.72 -14.53 -6.68
CA SER A 21 12.30 -13.79 -7.87
C SER A 21 10.81 -14.02 -8.12
N LEU A 22 9.97 -13.03 -7.81
CA LEU A 22 8.52 -13.17 -7.73
C LEU A 22 7.83 -12.51 -8.92
N LYS A 23 7.11 -13.31 -9.71
CA LYS A 23 6.36 -12.83 -10.88
C LYS A 23 5.27 -11.80 -10.51
N GLY A 24 4.70 -11.90 -9.32
CA GLY A 24 3.67 -11.00 -8.82
C GLY A 24 4.21 -9.66 -8.30
N LEU A 25 5.51 -9.51 -8.05
CA LEU A 25 6.07 -8.22 -7.67
C LEU A 25 6.26 -7.35 -8.91
N ARG A 26 5.52 -6.23 -9.00
CA ARG A 26 5.56 -5.30 -10.13
C ARG A 26 5.73 -3.88 -9.65
N VAL A 27 6.52 -3.13 -10.39
CA VAL A 27 6.79 -1.72 -10.12
C VAL A 27 6.51 -0.92 -11.37
N TYR A 28 5.70 0.12 -11.25
CA TYR A 28 5.47 1.12 -12.29
C TYR A 28 5.82 2.51 -11.76
N LEU A 29 6.27 3.36 -12.65
CA LEU A 29 6.72 4.72 -12.34
C LEU A 29 6.12 5.70 -13.35
N THR A 30 5.67 6.85 -12.84
CA THR A 30 5.29 8.02 -13.63
C THR A 30 6.15 9.20 -13.19
N GLU A 31 6.72 9.92 -14.11
CA GLU A 31 7.55 11.10 -13.86
C GLU A 31 7.23 12.21 -14.84
N GLY A 32 7.17 13.46 -14.36
CA GLY A 32 6.95 14.63 -15.19
C GLY A 32 5.63 14.63 -16.01
N GLY A 33 4.62 13.89 -15.56
CA GLY A 33 3.33 13.77 -16.28
C GLY A 33 3.36 12.81 -17.47
N ALA A 34 4.44 12.04 -17.65
CA ALA A 34 4.54 11.01 -18.67
C ALA A 34 3.58 9.82 -18.40
N VAL A 35 3.44 8.93 -19.38
CA VAL A 35 2.72 7.67 -19.20
C VAL A 35 3.49 6.77 -18.22
N SER A 36 2.76 6.10 -17.32
CA SER A 36 3.36 5.14 -16.39
C SER A 36 4.04 3.99 -17.12
N THR A 37 5.30 3.72 -16.77
CA THR A 37 6.11 2.67 -17.38
C THR A 37 6.54 1.64 -16.34
N GLU A 38 6.63 0.37 -16.76
CA GLU A 38 7.13 -0.69 -15.89
C GLU A 38 8.63 -0.49 -15.62
N VAL A 39 9.01 -0.58 -14.36
CA VAL A 39 10.42 -0.56 -13.94
C VAL A 39 10.88 -2.00 -13.77
N PRO A 40 11.82 -2.48 -14.60
CA PRO A 40 12.40 -3.80 -14.42
C PRO A 40 13.28 -3.84 -13.17
N PRO A 41 13.50 -5.03 -12.56
CA PRO A 41 14.49 -5.16 -11.51
C PRO A 41 15.89 -4.80 -12.03
N PRO A 42 16.81 -4.39 -11.15
CA PRO A 42 18.21 -4.18 -11.52
C PRO A 42 18.79 -5.39 -12.24
N PRO A 43 19.73 -5.20 -13.18
CA PRO A 43 20.36 -6.30 -13.92
C PRO A 43 20.90 -7.40 -12.99
N SER A 44 20.37 -8.60 -13.12
CA SER A 44 20.77 -9.77 -12.34
C SER A 44 20.37 -11.04 -13.08
N LEU A 45 20.73 -12.21 -12.56
CA LEU A 45 20.23 -13.50 -13.07
C LEU A 45 18.73 -13.71 -12.80
N ARG A 46 18.08 -12.82 -12.04
CA ARG A 46 16.68 -12.90 -11.65
C ARG A 46 15.81 -12.13 -12.64
N LYS A 47 14.78 -12.77 -13.11
CA LYS A 47 13.85 -12.20 -14.09
C LYS A 47 12.89 -11.16 -13.48
N TYR A 48 12.52 -11.35 -12.24
CA TYR A 48 11.52 -10.54 -11.55
C TYR A 48 12.10 -9.92 -10.28
N TRP A 49 11.40 -8.94 -9.76
CA TRP A 49 11.72 -8.32 -8.49
C TRP A 49 11.77 -9.32 -7.34
N THR A 50 12.60 -9.02 -6.36
CA THR A 50 12.59 -9.63 -5.04
C THR A 50 12.08 -8.61 -4.03
N ARG A 51 11.51 -9.06 -2.91
CA ARG A 51 11.04 -8.14 -1.85
C ARG A 51 12.18 -7.25 -1.34
N ARG A 52 13.34 -7.83 -1.10
CA ARG A 52 14.56 -7.11 -0.70
C ARG A 52 14.99 -6.12 -1.77
N GLY A 53 15.03 -6.53 -3.03
CA GLY A 53 15.44 -5.67 -4.13
C GLY A 53 14.53 -4.45 -4.32
N ILE A 54 13.21 -4.59 -4.09
CA ILE A 54 12.28 -3.45 -4.10
C ILE A 54 12.62 -2.49 -2.96
N ALA A 55 12.85 -3.00 -1.74
CA ALA A 55 13.15 -2.15 -0.60
C ALA A 55 14.47 -1.39 -0.77
N GLU A 56 15.52 -2.04 -1.27
CA GLU A 56 16.81 -1.43 -1.58
C GLU A 56 16.69 -0.36 -2.68
N TRP A 57 15.99 -0.68 -3.76
CA TRP A 57 15.73 0.25 -4.86
C TRP A 57 14.91 1.47 -4.40
N LEU A 58 13.92 1.29 -3.54
CA LEU A 58 13.16 2.41 -2.97
C LEU A 58 14.05 3.31 -2.11
N VAL A 59 15.00 2.76 -1.35
CA VAL A 59 15.98 3.58 -0.60
C VAL A 59 16.76 4.49 -1.55
N GLU A 60 17.23 3.95 -2.68
CA GLU A 60 17.96 4.74 -3.67
C GLU A 60 17.07 5.83 -4.29
N ARG A 61 15.86 5.46 -4.73
CA ARG A 61 14.93 6.40 -5.38
C ARG A 61 14.44 7.51 -4.45
N LEU A 62 14.19 7.17 -3.19
CA LEU A 62 13.70 8.14 -2.19
C LEU A 62 14.82 8.95 -1.51
N ALA A 63 16.07 8.58 -1.74
CA ALA A 63 17.24 9.38 -1.36
C ALA A 63 17.52 10.53 -2.37
N GLU A 64 16.94 10.45 -3.57
CA GLU A 64 17.01 11.53 -4.56
C GLU A 64 16.20 12.75 -4.08
N ASP A 65 16.64 13.94 -4.48
CA ASP A 65 15.92 15.20 -4.18
C ASP A 65 14.76 15.42 -5.19
N VAL A 66 13.89 14.41 -5.28
CA VAL A 66 12.73 14.38 -6.16
C VAL A 66 11.52 13.99 -5.32
N PRO A 67 10.58 14.91 -5.04
CA PRO A 67 9.37 14.59 -4.29
C PRO A 67 8.61 13.45 -4.95
N THR A 68 8.52 12.31 -4.26
CA THR A 68 7.99 11.07 -4.80
C THR A 68 6.87 10.54 -3.91
N LEU A 69 5.73 10.17 -4.50
CA LEU A 69 4.65 9.46 -3.81
C LEU A 69 4.66 7.98 -4.20
N VAL A 70 4.84 7.10 -3.24
CA VAL A 70 4.84 5.64 -3.43
C VAL A 70 3.56 5.05 -2.88
N GLY A 71 2.82 4.33 -3.72
CA GLY A 71 1.70 3.49 -3.32
C GLY A 71 2.10 2.02 -3.34
N ILE A 72 1.87 1.29 -2.23
CA ILE A 72 2.19 -0.13 -2.12
C ILE A 72 0.92 -0.91 -1.76
N ASP A 73 0.59 -1.94 -2.54
CA ASP A 73 -0.58 -2.80 -2.32
C ASP A 73 -0.29 -3.92 -1.31
N HIS A 74 -0.19 -3.54 -0.05
CA HIS A 74 -0.27 -4.43 1.12
C HIS A 74 -0.60 -3.64 2.37
N GLY A 75 -1.09 -4.28 3.42
CA GLY A 75 -1.37 -3.62 4.70
C GLY A 75 -0.10 -3.14 5.41
N PHE A 76 -0.17 -1.95 5.99
CA PHE A 76 0.98 -1.34 6.68
C PHE A 76 0.95 -1.54 8.19
N SER A 77 -0.19 -1.96 8.73
CA SER A 77 -0.40 -2.19 10.16
C SER A 77 -1.55 -3.15 10.39
N PHE A 78 -1.86 -3.40 11.64
CA PHE A 78 -2.89 -4.31 12.10
C PHE A 78 -4.02 -3.57 12.83
N PRO A 79 -5.21 -4.23 13.02
CA PRO A 79 -6.32 -3.65 13.77
C PRO A 79 -5.94 -3.33 15.22
N LEU A 80 -6.47 -2.26 15.81
CA LEU A 80 -6.26 -1.92 17.24
C LEU A 80 -6.53 -3.09 18.18
N ARG A 81 -7.47 -3.96 17.83
CA ARG A 81 -7.73 -5.19 18.59
C ARG A 81 -6.51 -6.08 18.74
N TYR A 82 -5.63 -6.11 17.76
CA TYR A 82 -4.36 -6.84 17.84
C TYR A 82 -3.44 -6.22 18.90
N PHE A 83 -3.33 -4.90 18.93
CA PHE A 83 -2.54 -4.18 19.93
C PHE A 83 -3.05 -4.44 21.35
N GLU A 84 -4.36 -4.39 21.54
CA GLU A 84 -5.01 -4.67 22.83
C GLU A 84 -4.72 -6.09 23.32
N VAL A 85 -4.93 -7.09 22.46
CA VAL A 85 -4.78 -8.52 22.83
C VAL A 85 -3.33 -8.86 23.17
N HIS A 86 -2.40 -8.22 22.49
CA HIS A 86 -0.97 -8.48 22.69
C HIS A 86 -0.28 -7.48 23.64
N GLY A 87 -1.02 -6.55 24.23
CA GLY A 87 -0.50 -5.56 25.17
C GLY A 87 0.51 -4.61 24.53
N LEU A 88 0.34 -4.28 23.25
CA LEU A 88 1.22 -3.38 22.54
C LEU A 88 0.77 -1.93 22.70
N LEU A 89 1.73 -1.02 22.73
CA LEU A 89 1.43 0.41 22.60
C LEU A 89 0.82 0.69 21.23
N PRO A 90 -0.19 1.56 21.12
CA PRO A 90 -0.78 1.99 19.84
C PRO A 90 0.15 2.99 19.14
N ASP A 91 1.35 2.53 18.81
CA ASP A 91 2.44 3.28 18.17
C ASP A 91 3.02 2.46 17.03
N TRP A 92 3.01 3.02 15.82
CA TRP A 92 3.39 2.27 14.62
C TRP A 92 4.88 1.91 14.58
N PRO A 93 5.84 2.79 14.93
CA PRO A 93 7.24 2.39 15.06
C PRO A 93 7.46 1.23 16.03
N ALA A 94 6.84 1.27 17.21
CA ALA A 94 6.92 0.17 18.18
C ALA A 94 6.29 -1.13 17.62
N PHE A 95 5.20 -1.02 16.89
CA PHE A 95 4.59 -2.15 16.19
C PHE A 95 5.55 -2.76 15.16
N LEU A 96 6.24 -1.96 14.34
CA LEU A 96 7.21 -2.47 13.38
C LEU A 96 8.35 -3.25 14.05
N ASP A 97 8.81 -2.80 15.20
CA ASP A 97 9.86 -3.48 15.98
C ASP A 97 9.35 -4.76 16.64
N ASP A 98 8.12 -4.78 17.18
CA ASP A 98 7.49 -5.99 17.71
C ASP A 98 7.23 -7.01 16.58
N PHE A 99 6.75 -6.54 15.45
CA PHE A 99 6.51 -7.37 14.28
C PHE A 99 7.81 -8.06 13.83
N GLN A 100 8.89 -7.30 13.64
CA GLN A 100 10.20 -7.84 13.23
C GLN A 100 10.70 -8.92 14.19
N ARG A 101 10.48 -8.75 15.48
CA ARG A 101 10.91 -9.72 16.50
C ARG A 101 10.16 -11.05 16.39
N HIS A 102 8.90 -11.02 15.99
CA HIS A 102 8.05 -12.21 15.97
C HIS A 102 7.84 -12.79 14.57
N TRP A 103 7.86 -11.93 13.56
CA TRP A 103 7.64 -12.24 12.14
C TRP A 103 8.80 -11.76 11.26
N PRO A 104 10.05 -12.26 11.46
CA PRO A 104 11.21 -11.81 10.69
C PRO A 104 11.19 -12.39 9.26
N THR A 105 10.17 -12.05 8.47
CA THR A 105 9.94 -12.58 7.13
C THR A 105 10.90 -12.04 6.07
N ASP A 106 11.79 -11.13 6.44
CA ASP A 106 12.89 -10.59 5.63
C ASP A 106 14.24 -11.28 5.88
N GLU A 107 14.32 -12.21 6.82
CA GLU A 107 15.51 -13.04 6.99
C GLU A 107 15.66 -14.04 5.84
N ASP A 108 16.91 -14.35 5.50
CA ASP A 108 17.24 -15.28 4.41
C ASP A 108 16.60 -16.66 4.67
N HIS A 109 16.11 -17.27 3.58
CA HIS A 109 15.44 -18.56 3.59
C HIS A 109 14.14 -18.64 4.39
N THR A 110 13.59 -17.50 4.82
CA THR A 110 12.37 -17.42 5.62
C THR A 110 11.23 -16.83 4.81
N TYR A 111 10.01 -17.32 5.05
CA TYR A 111 8.79 -16.78 4.48
C TYR A 111 7.60 -16.95 5.43
N VAL A 112 6.48 -16.33 5.08
CA VAL A 112 5.33 -16.18 5.97
C VAL A 112 4.81 -17.51 6.53
N ASP A 113 4.69 -18.54 5.68
CA ASP A 113 4.11 -19.82 6.12
C ASP A 113 5.01 -20.53 7.14
N PHE A 114 6.35 -20.44 7.03
CA PHE A 114 7.29 -20.99 8.02
C PHE A 114 7.09 -20.39 9.42
N ILE A 115 6.86 -19.09 9.48
CA ILE A 115 6.64 -18.40 10.76
C ILE A 115 5.24 -18.70 11.28
N ARG A 116 4.25 -18.70 10.39
CA ARG A 116 2.86 -19.04 10.72
C ARG A 116 2.74 -20.43 11.31
N ASP A 117 3.44 -21.39 10.73
CA ASP A 117 3.40 -22.81 11.13
C ASP A 117 4.34 -23.12 12.33
N GLY A 118 5.07 -22.10 12.81
CA GLY A 118 5.97 -22.25 13.96
C GLY A 118 7.30 -22.92 13.63
N SER A 119 7.64 -23.08 12.36
CA SER A 119 8.93 -23.67 11.93
C SER A 119 10.10 -22.71 12.15
N PHE A 120 9.82 -21.38 12.20
CA PHE A 120 10.80 -20.34 12.45
C PHE A 120 10.15 -19.13 13.09
N GLY A 121 10.91 -18.36 13.90
CA GLY A 121 10.39 -17.16 14.56
C GLY A 121 9.40 -17.47 15.68
N HIS A 122 8.64 -16.44 16.08
CA HIS A 122 7.67 -16.53 17.18
C HIS A 122 6.28 -16.01 16.76
N GLY A 123 5.91 -16.16 15.50
CA GLY A 123 4.65 -15.70 14.95
C GLY A 123 3.42 -16.25 15.67
N ALA A 124 3.50 -17.47 16.22
CA ALA A 124 2.45 -18.06 17.02
C ALA A 124 2.08 -17.22 18.25
N ALA A 125 3.02 -16.48 18.83
CA ALA A 125 2.80 -15.57 19.97
C ALA A 125 2.17 -14.22 19.54
N ARG A 126 2.03 -13.98 18.25
CA ARG A 126 1.55 -12.72 17.65
C ARG A 126 0.55 -13.01 16.52
N GLN A 127 -0.37 -13.94 16.74
CA GLN A 127 -1.42 -14.24 15.77
C GLN A 127 -2.59 -13.28 15.94
N GLY A 128 -3.21 -12.94 14.82
CA GLY A 128 -4.48 -12.24 14.77
C GLY A 128 -5.64 -13.17 14.39
N ASN A 129 -6.84 -12.63 14.36
CA ASN A 129 -8.05 -13.33 13.97
C ASN A 129 -8.58 -12.75 12.65
N ALA A 130 -8.98 -13.63 11.73
CA ALA A 130 -9.52 -13.23 10.42
C ALA A 130 -10.79 -12.35 10.50
N ARG A 131 -11.46 -12.31 11.66
CA ARG A 131 -12.62 -11.43 11.91
C ARG A 131 -12.22 -10.02 12.36
N TRP A 132 -10.95 -9.81 12.73
CA TRP A 132 -10.48 -8.49 13.12
C TRP A 132 -10.16 -7.71 11.85
N GLN A 133 -10.91 -6.66 11.63
CA GLN A 133 -10.73 -5.76 10.50
C GLN A 133 -10.27 -4.40 10.99
N ARG A 134 -9.35 -3.79 10.25
CA ARG A 134 -8.98 -2.39 10.42
C ARG A 134 -10.15 -1.50 9.97
N LEU A 135 -10.22 -0.30 10.49
CA LEU A 135 -11.23 0.69 10.10
C LEU A 135 -11.23 0.90 8.57
N THR A 136 -10.05 0.98 7.97
CA THR A 136 -9.89 1.15 6.51
C THR A 136 -10.45 -0.05 5.72
N GLU A 137 -10.29 -1.28 6.19
CA GLU A 137 -10.83 -2.48 5.55
C GLU A 137 -12.37 -2.51 5.60
N GLN A 138 -12.95 -2.09 6.72
CA GLN A 138 -14.41 -1.97 6.86
C GLN A 138 -14.98 -0.93 5.89
N ARG A 139 -14.25 0.16 5.65
CA ARG A 139 -14.65 1.25 4.75
C ARG A 139 -14.42 0.93 3.27
N ALA A 140 -13.47 0.07 2.96
CA ALA A 140 -13.12 -0.29 1.57
C ALA A 140 -14.18 -1.19 0.88
N GLY A 141 -15.15 -1.72 1.62
CA GLY A 141 -16.32 -2.41 1.05
C GLY A 141 -16.01 -3.69 0.29
N GLY A 142 -14.94 -4.37 0.59
CA GLY A 142 -14.53 -5.63 -0.07
C GLY A 142 -13.14 -6.08 0.31
N ALA A 143 -12.40 -5.23 1.00
CA ALA A 143 -11.08 -5.57 1.53
C ALA A 143 -11.23 -6.64 2.63
N LYS A 144 -10.34 -7.63 2.60
CA LYS A 144 -10.30 -8.69 3.58
C LYS A 144 -9.32 -8.31 4.69
N SER A 145 -9.55 -8.84 5.89
CA SER A 145 -8.65 -8.66 7.02
C SER A 145 -7.22 -9.08 6.67
N VAL A 146 -6.24 -8.32 7.17
CA VAL A 146 -4.80 -8.65 7.10
C VAL A 146 -4.45 -9.99 7.78
N PHE A 147 -5.40 -10.64 8.47
CA PHE A 147 -5.26 -11.97 9.07
C PHE A 147 -6.01 -13.08 8.33
N HIS A 148 -6.60 -12.79 7.17
CA HIS A 148 -7.38 -13.78 6.42
C HIS A 148 -6.49 -14.54 5.43
N PHE A 149 -5.62 -15.42 5.92
CA PHE A 149 -4.58 -16.10 5.14
C PHE A 149 -5.10 -17.09 4.10
N ASP A 150 -6.20 -17.78 4.38
CA ASP A 150 -6.63 -18.96 3.64
C ASP A 150 -7.70 -18.67 2.59
N VAL A 151 -7.77 -17.42 2.12
CA VAL A 151 -8.72 -16.99 1.10
C VAL A 151 -8.00 -16.37 -0.08
N GLN A 152 -8.38 -16.83 -1.28
CA GLN A 152 -7.83 -16.29 -2.52
C GLN A 152 -8.06 -14.77 -2.62
N GLY A 153 -7.04 -14.03 -3.07
CA GLY A 153 -7.08 -12.57 -3.16
C GLY A 153 -7.04 -11.88 -1.78
N SER A 154 -6.54 -12.57 -0.75
CA SER A 154 -6.26 -11.97 0.56
C SER A 154 -4.91 -11.29 0.57
N VAL A 155 -4.87 -10.12 1.19
CA VAL A 155 -3.64 -9.34 1.41
C VAL A 155 -2.80 -9.86 2.60
N ALA A 156 -3.29 -10.86 3.34
CA ALA A 156 -2.65 -11.30 4.58
C ALA A 156 -1.18 -11.73 4.39
N LYS A 157 -0.88 -12.59 3.41
CA LYS A 157 0.49 -13.03 3.15
C LYS A 157 1.39 -11.91 2.67
N SER A 158 0.92 -11.07 1.75
CA SER A 158 1.68 -9.90 1.26
C SER A 158 1.93 -8.89 2.38
N THR A 159 0.96 -8.65 3.26
CA THR A 159 1.11 -7.78 4.44
C THR A 159 2.21 -8.31 5.38
N HIS A 160 2.13 -9.59 5.78
CA HIS A 160 3.12 -10.16 6.68
C HIS A 160 4.52 -10.29 6.03
N ALA A 161 4.59 -10.37 4.72
CA ALA A 161 5.85 -10.35 3.98
C ALA A 161 6.41 -8.94 3.79
N GLY A 162 5.55 -7.92 3.72
CA GLY A 162 5.91 -6.53 3.37
C GLY A 162 6.27 -5.65 4.57
N ILE A 163 5.67 -5.89 5.75
CA ILE A 163 5.91 -5.05 6.94
C ILE A 163 7.40 -4.91 7.30
N PRO A 164 8.26 -5.95 7.28
CA PRO A 164 9.69 -5.77 7.51
C PRO A 164 10.36 -4.82 6.52
N GLY A 165 9.89 -4.81 5.26
CA GLY A 165 10.35 -3.84 4.26
C GLY A 165 10.03 -2.40 4.63
N LEU A 166 8.85 -2.13 5.21
CA LEU A 166 8.50 -0.79 5.72
C LEU A 166 9.40 -0.37 6.87
N ARG A 167 9.70 -1.31 7.79
CA ARG A 167 10.65 -1.06 8.88
C ARG A 167 12.04 -0.72 8.34
N PHE A 168 12.54 -1.49 7.38
CA PHE A 168 13.83 -1.24 6.72
C PHE A 168 13.87 0.14 6.06
N LEU A 169 12.84 0.49 5.28
CA LEU A 169 12.73 1.81 4.64
C LEU A 169 12.73 2.94 5.68
N ARG A 170 11.94 2.80 6.77
CA ARG A 170 11.89 3.79 7.84
C ARG A 170 13.25 4.00 8.51
N GLN A 171 13.97 2.93 8.77
CA GLN A 171 15.31 3.01 9.39
C GLN A 171 16.35 3.63 8.46
N ARG A 172 16.30 3.33 7.16
CA ARG A 172 17.28 3.82 6.18
C ARG A 172 17.04 5.27 5.76
N LEU A 173 15.79 5.67 5.67
CA LEU A 173 15.40 6.98 5.14
C LEU A 173 15.10 8.01 6.26
N GLY A 174 14.72 7.53 7.43
CA GLY A 174 14.41 8.41 8.58
C GLY A 174 13.39 9.48 8.21
N PRO A 175 13.62 10.75 8.63
CA PRO A 175 12.67 11.83 8.42
C PRO A 175 12.60 12.35 6.97
N ARG A 176 13.38 11.80 6.04
CA ARG A 176 13.33 12.19 4.62
C ARG A 176 12.04 11.76 3.95
N VAL A 177 11.39 10.71 4.46
CA VAL A 177 10.18 10.14 3.90
C VAL A 177 9.07 10.15 4.94
N HIS A 178 7.87 10.50 4.50
CA HIS A 178 6.65 10.55 5.30
C HIS A 178 5.86 9.26 5.09
N PHE A 179 5.69 8.45 6.13
CA PHE A 179 4.82 7.28 6.09
C PHE A 179 3.40 7.69 6.47
N TRP A 180 2.58 7.88 5.46
CA TRP A 180 1.21 8.33 5.66
C TRP A 180 0.26 7.16 6.02
N PRO A 181 -0.65 7.31 7.02
CA PRO A 181 -0.88 8.48 7.87
C PRO A 181 -0.11 8.44 9.20
N PHE A 182 0.84 7.53 9.38
CA PHE A 182 1.54 7.27 10.65
C PHE A 182 2.39 8.45 11.13
N ASP A 183 3.03 9.16 10.23
CA ASP A 183 3.81 10.38 10.53
C ASP A 183 2.92 11.64 10.53
N GLY A 184 1.61 11.46 10.46
CA GLY A 184 0.60 12.52 10.40
C GLY A 184 -0.18 12.54 9.08
N TRP A 185 -1.29 13.28 9.10
CA TRP A 185 -2.20 13.41 7.96
C TRP A 185 -1.71 14.41 6.90
N GLU A 186 -0.79 15.28 7.27
CA GLU A 186 -0.24 16.29 6.37
C GLU A 186 1.17 15.92 5.93
N VAL A 187 1.32 15.66 4.65
CA VAL A 187 2.64 15.45 4.05
C VAL A 187 3.32 16.81 3.89
N PRO A 188 4.48 17.05 4.49
CA PRO A 188 5.20 18.32 4.32
C PRO A 188 5.55 18.59 2.87
N SER A 189 5.42 19.84 2.43
CA SER A 189 5.74 20.24 1.06
C SER A 189 7.16 19.82 0.66
N GLY A 190 7.30 19.28 -0.55
CA GLY A 190 8.57 18.82 -1.08
C GLY A 190 9.10 17.50 -0.50
N ARG A 191 8.40 16.88 0.45
CA ARG A 191 8.80 15.61 1.05
C ARG A 191 8.20 14.44 0.28
N SER A 192 8.98 13.39 0.08
CA SER A 192 8.48 12.12 -0.44
C SER A 192 7.58 11.42 0.59
N ALA A 193 6.58 10.66 0.10
CA ALA A 193 5.66 9.93 0.95
C ALA A 193 5.46 8.49 0.48
N ILE A 194 5.16 7.60 1.44
CA ILE A 194 4.78 6.21 1.20
C ILE A 194 3.40 5.99 1.82
N ALA A 195 2.48 5.40 1.06
CA ALA A 195 1.12 5.13 1.50
C ALA A 195 0.66 3.72 1.08
N GLU A 196 -0.18 3.13 1.91
CA GLU A 196 -0.94 1.93 1.56
C GLU A 196 -1.98 2.27 0.51
N VAL A 197 -2.11 1.42 -0.51
CA VAL A 197 -3.11 1.57 -1.56
C VAL A 197 -3.85 0.25 -1.80
N TYR A 198 -5.01 0.33 -2.45
CA TYR A 198 -5.82 -0.82 -2.82
C TYR A 198 -6.32 -0.62 -4.26
N PRO A 199 -5.62 -1.17 -5.26
CA PRO A 199 -5.91 -0.90 -6.68
C PRO A 199 -7.32 -1.29 -7.11
N ALA A 200 -7.97 -2.25 -6.44
CA ALA A 200 -9.35 -2.60 -6.74
C ALA A 200 -10.35 -1.43 -6.65
N LEU A 201 -9.98 -0.33 -5.99
CA LEU A 201 -10.80 0.88 -5.91
C LEU A 201 -10.94 1.59 -7.27
N TRP A 202 -9.95 1.50 -8.14
CA TRP A 202 -9.91 2.28 -9.38
C TRP A 202 -9.34 1.56 -10.61
N SER A 203 -8.71 0.39 -10.47
CA SER A 203 -8.02 -0.29 -11.57
C SER A 203 -8.95 -0.62 -12.76
N ARG A 204 -10.25 -0.82 -12.49
CA ARG A 204 -11.26 -1.04 -13.54
C ARG A 204 -11.46 0.17 -14.46
N GLY A 205 -11.08 1.37 -14.04
CA GLY A 205 -11.14 2.60 -14.84
C GLY A 205 -10.01 2.72 -15.90
N PHE A 206 -9.04 1.81 -15.87
CA PHE A 206 -7.90 1.81 -16.78
C PHE A 206 -7.95 0.66 -17.77
N ALA A 207 -7.56 0.90 -19.03
CA ALA A 207 -7.44 -0.15 -20.03
C ALA A 207 -6.29 -1.11 -19.65
N ARG A 208 -6.51 -2.38 -19.87
CA ARG A 208 -5.55 -3.44 -19.51
C ARG A 208 -4.33 -3.51 -20.43
N ASP A 209 -4.55 -3.23 -21.72
CA ASP A 209 -3.52 -3.15 -22.78
C ASP A 209 -2.51 -4.32 -22.77
N GLY A 210 -3.02 -5.54 -22.58
CA GLY A 210 -2.21 -6.76 -22.55
C GLY A 210 -1.41 -6.99 -21.26
N ARG A 211 -1.53 -6.14 -20.23
CA ARG A 211 -0.89 -6.33 -18.91
C ARG A 211 -1.47 -7.54 -18.19
N THR A 212 -0.62 -8.26 -17.47
CA THR A 212 -1.07 -9.22 -16.45
C THR A 212 -1.85 -8.50 -15.35
N SER A 213 -2.53 -9.22 -14.44
CA SER A 213 -3.20 -8.58 -13.29
C SER A 213 -2.25 -7.75 -12.47
N ASP A 214 -1.13 -8.34 -12.06
CA ASP A 214 -0.15 -7.68 -11.19
C ASP A 214 0.49 -6.46 -11.85
N GLN A 215 0.78 -6.54 -13.17
CA GLN A 215 1.24 -5.38 -13.95
C GLN A 215 0.17 -4.29 -14.04
N HIS A 216 -1.09 -4.70 -14.21
CA HIS A 216 -2.20 -3.75 -14.31
C HIS A 216 -2.46 -3.05 -12.99
N ASP A 217 -2.37 -3.75 -11.87
CA ASP A 217 -2.56 -3.17 -10.54
C ASP A 217 -1.43 -2.18 -10.21
N ALA A 218 -0.15 -2.53 -10.41
CA ALA A 218 0.97 -1.61 -10.23
C ALA A 218 0.89 -0.39 -11.18
N PHE A 219 0.51 -0.59 -12.46
CA PHE A 219 0.27 0.49 -13.42
C PHE A 219 -0.85 1.42 -12.95
N SER A 220 -1.96 0.83 -12.50
CA SER A 220 -3.13 1.58 -12.05
C SER A 220 -2.82 2.44 -10.83
N ILE A 221 -2.01 1.91 -9.90
CA ILE A 221 -1.54 2.67 -8.73
C ILE A 221 -0.73 3.89 -9.19
N ALA A 222 0.34 3.69 -9.96
CA ALA A 222 1.22 4.78 -10.39
C ALA A 222 0.45 5.86 -11.17
N THR A 223 -0.44 5.42 -12.08
CA THR A 223 -1.23 6.30 -12.92
C THR A 223 -2.27 7.07 -12.11
N TRP A 224 -3.01 6.40 -11.23
CA TRP A 224 -4.02 7.05 -10.41
C TRP A 224 -3.41 8.09 -9.47
N LEU A 225 -2.29 7.78 -8.82
CA LEU A 225 -1.58 8.72 -7.97
C LEU A 225 -1.16 9.97 -8.73
N ALA A 226 -0.59 9.80 -9.95
CA ALA A 226 -0.20 10.93 -10.80
C ALA A 226 -1.38 11.77 -11.28
N MET A 227 -2.51 11.13 -11.59
CA MET A 227 -3.74 11.83 -12.00
C MET A 227 -4.34 12.61 -10.84
N ALA A 228 -4.48 11.97 -9.68
CA ALA A 228 -5.06 12.58 -8.49
C ALA A 228 -4.22 13.76 -7.96
N ASP A 229 -2.90 13.68 -8.07
CA ASP A 229 -2.01 14.79 -7.71
C ASP A 229 -2.14 15.96 -8.72
N ARG A 230 -2.19 15.66 -10.00
CA ARG A 230 -2.31 16.67 -11.06
C ARG A 230 -3.65 17.42 -11.04
N ASP A 231 -4.76 16.71 -10.80
CA ASP A 231 -6.10 17.32 -10.74
C ASP A 231 -6.43 17.90 -9.37
N GLY A 232 -5.58 17.70 -8.37
CA GLY A 232 -5.71 18.22 -7.02
C GLY A 232 -6.60 17.37 -6.10
N SER A 233 -7.21 16.28 -6.58
CA SER A 233 -8.06 15.41 -5.76
C SER A 233 -7.26 14.64 -4.70
N LEU A 234 -5.96 14.41 -4.92
CA LEU A 234 -5.07 13.77 -3.95
C LEU A 234 -5.11 14.46 -2.58
N ALA A 235 -5.18 15.80 -2.55
CA ALA A 235 -5.27 16.56 -1.30
C ALA A 235 -6.50 16.19 -0.46
N THR A 236 -7.61 15.84 -1.11
CA THR A 236 -8.83 15.36 -0.44
C THR A 236 -8.63 13.96 0.13
N PHE A 237 -7.98 13.07 -0.61
CA PHE A 237 -7.69 11.70 -0.16
C PHE A 237 -6.65 11.65 0.96
N LEU A 238 -5.67 12.56 0.97
CA LEU A 238 -4.73 12.71 2.08
C LEU A 238 -5.37 13.28 3.35
N ARG A 239 -6.57 13.87 3.23
CA ARG A 239 -7.36 14.40 4.36
C ARG A 239 -8.77 13.79 4.36
N PRO A 240 -8.91 12.46 4.50
CA PRO A 240 -10.22 11.82 4.45
C PRO A 240 -11.15 12.38 5.54
N ARG A 241 -12.45 12.38 5.25
CA ARG A 241 -13.49 12.83 6.19
C ARG A 241 -13.68 11.80 7.29
N LEU A 242 -12.85 11.86 8.30
CA LEU A 242 -12.88 11.01 9.49
C LEU A 242 -13.17 11.87 10.72
N SER A 243 -13.95 11.35 11.65
CA SER A 243 -14.09 11.93 12.99
C SER A 243 -12.76 11.90 13.76
N ALA A 244 -12.62 12.69 14.80
CA ALA A 244 -11.39 12.71 15.59
C ALA A 244 -11.02 11.34 16.19
N PRO A 245 -11.95 10.52 16.74
CA PRO A 245 -11.65 9.16 17.14
C PRO A 245 -11.19 8.26 15.99
N GLU A 246 -11.84 8.33 14.81
CA GLU A 246 -11.45 7.53 13.65
C GLU A 246 -10.06 7.91 13.13
N ARG A 247 -9.69 9.19 13.17
CA ARG A 247 -8.34 9.65 12.82
C ARG A 247 -7.27 9.05 13.75
N THR A 248 -7.56 9.00 15.05
CA THR A 248 -6.66 8.39 16.03
C THR A 248 -6.50 6.89 15.77
N VAL A 249 -7.59 6.19 15.50
CA VAL A 249 -7.55 4.76 15.11
C VAL A 249 -6.74 4.56 13.83
N ALA A 250 -7.04 5.32 12.79
CA ALA A 250 -6.38 5.17 11.50
C ALA A 250 -4.89 5.55 11.51
N GLN A 251 -4.43 6.39 12.45
CA GLN A 251 -3.01 6.67 12.63
C GLN A 251 -2.22 5.47 13.19
N VAL A 252 -2.92 4.51 13.80
CA VAL A 252 -2.31 3.26 14.31
C VAL A 252 -2.53 2.11 13.34
N GLU A 253 -3.76 1.95 12.86
CA GLU A 253 -4.13 0.86 11.94
C GLU A 253 -3.69 1.07 10.50
N GLY A 254 -3.34 2.31 10.13
CA GLY A 254 -3.16 2.73 8.74
C GLY A 254 -4.48 3.11 8.06
N TRP A 255 -4.37 3.74 6.92
CA TRP A 255 -5.50 4.11 6.05
C TRP A 255 -5.14 3.87 4.59
N ILE A 256 -6.04 3.26 3.84
CA ILE A 256 -5.86 3.06 2.40
C ILE A 256 -6.06 4.39 1.67
N LEU A 257 -5.02 4.88 1.02
CA LEU A 257 -5.09 6.11 0.23
C LEU A 257 -6.03 5.91 -0.97
N GLY A 258 -6.95 6.85 -1.16
CA GLY A 258 -7.99 6.77 -2.18
C GLY A 258 -9.37 6.43 -1.62
N LEU A 259 -9.47 6.02 -0.34
CA LEU A 259 -10.76 5.91 0.33
C LEU A 259 -11.25 7.29 0.77
N ALA A 260 -12.43 7.67 0.29
CA ALA A 260 -13.18 8.75 0.91
C ALA A 260 -13.56 8.35 2.34
N GLY A 261 -13.50 9.28 3.30
CA GLY A 261 -14.07 9.07 4.63
C GLY A 261 -15.58 8.81 4.54
N ALA A 262 -16.29 8.82 5.69
CA ALA A 262 -17.71 8.50 5.76
C ALA A 262 -18.50 9.13 4.60
N LEU A 263 -19.24 8.30 3.87
CA LEU A 263 -20.28 8.76 2.98
C LEU A 263 -21.30 9.52 3.84
N ASP A 264 -21.53 10.79 3.55
CA ASP A 264 -22.74 11.43 4.01
C ASP A 264 -23.90 10.57 3.52
N SER A 265 -24.79 10.16 4.43
CA SER A 265 -25.98 9.39 4.16
C SER A 265 -27.01 10.16 3.29
N SER A 266 -26.57 11.15 2.53
CA SER A 266 -27.37 12.02 1.64
C SER A 266 -26.62 12.38 0.36
N GLY A 267 -25.97 11.42 -0.31
CA GLY A 267 -25.26 11.67 -1.56
C GLY A 267 -25.29 10.47 -2.49
N THR A 268 -26.40 10.32 -3.22
CA THR A 268 -26.51 9.55 -4.45
C THR A 268 -25.24 9.71 -5.29
N ALA A 269 -24.66 8.60 -5.67
CA ALA A 269 -23.64 8.51 -6.70
C ALA A 269 -24.22 9.09 -8.01
N SER A 270 -23.90 10.34 -8.28
CA SER A 270 -24.17 11.01 -9.55
C SER A 270 -22.83 11.47 -10.12
N MET A 271 -22.14 10.56 -10.76
CA MET A 271 -21.13 10.88 -11.76
C MET A 271 -20.95 9.65 -12.64
N VAL A 272 -21.66 9.59 -13.70
CA VAL A 272 -21.42 9.13 -15.06
C VAL A 272 -22.78 8.78 -15.68
N GLU A 273 -23.54 9.80 -16.05
CA GLU A 273 -24.51 9.75 -17.13
C GLU A 273 -24.73 11.19 -17.60
N ASP A 274 -23.94 11.61 -18.56
CA ASP A 274 -24.38 12.51 -19.62
C ASP A 274 -23.30 12.68 -20.68
N ARG A 275 -23.43 11.88 -21.75
CA ARG A 275 -23.05 12.27 -23.11
C ARG A 275 -23.49 11.17 -24.07
N GLY A 276 -24.64 11.36 -24.67
CA GLY A 276 -25.01 10.52 -25.78
C GLY A 276 -26.48 10.52 -26.16
N ALA A 277 -27.11 11.67 -26.26
CA ALA A 277 -28.34 11.80 -27.01
C ALA A 277 -28.26 13.03 -27.86
N GLY A 278 -27.97 12.86 -29.10
CA GLY A 278 -27.88 13.95 -30.07
C GLY A 278 -27.99 13.46 -31.50
N ASN A 279 -29.21 13.42 -32.01
CA ASN A 279 -29.57 13.61 -33.42
C ASN A 279 -29.53 12.43 -34.39
N SER A 280 -30.71 11.86 -34.58
CA SER A 280 -31.16 11.35 -35.85
C SER A 280 -32.22 12.31 -36.41
N LEU A 281 -31.92 12.98 -37.47
CA LEU A 281 -32.87 13.58 -38.40
C LEU A 281 -32.42 13.25 -39.83
N HIS A 282 -33.35 12.64 -40.56
CA HIS A 282 -33.46 12.32 -41.96
C HIS A 282 -32.81 11.04 -42.44
#